data_1e61ab81f6a00125cdfe59c9787814e2
#
_entry.id   1e61ab81f6a00125cdfe59c9787814e2
#
_cell.length_a   1.000
_cell.length_b   1.000
_cell.length_c   1.000
_cell.angle_alpha   90.00
_cell.angle_beta   90.00
_cell.angle_gamma   90.00
#
_symmetry.space_group_name_H-M   'P 1'
#
loop_
_entity.id
_entity.type
_entity.pdbx_description
1 polymer ?
#
loop_
_entity_poly.entity_id
_entity_poly.type
_entity_poly.pdbx_seq_one_letter_code
_entity_poly.pdbx_strand_id
1 'polypeptide(L)'
;MQMYKVFIYDKPVLIHKNSTKEGSYEQLSELGNSKEIISLLERKDVRGVEIVTNNPLKEWEMFKSSFKFIIAAGGVVYNSNNEILVIFRNGKWDLPKGKLEKGEDIPTCAIREVEEECGVSDLEITKELPSTYHCYQSKKGNWILKRTYWYKMMCQYDGELVAQTEEGIEIAEWFQKERYDEIKSNTYNSIKLVVDYVI
;
A
#
# COMPACT_ATOMS: atom_id res chain seq x y z
N MET A 1 7.76 12.97 -14.40
CA MET A 1 8.42 13.69 -13.29
C MET A 1 8.65 12.71 -12.16
N GLN A 2 9.88 12.59 -11.62
CA GLN A 2 10.17 11.61 -10.58
C GLN A 2 9.63 12.13 -9.24
N MET A 3 8.69 11.40 -8.65
CA MET A 3 8.10 11.69 -7.35
C MET A 3 8.02 10.40 -6.55
N TYR A 4 8.50 10.43 -5.31
CA TYR A 4 8.32 9.34 -4.36
C TYR A 4 7.24 9.73 -3.36
N LYS A 5 6.32 8.81 -3.09
CA LYS A 5 5.22 9.00 -2.14
C LYS A 5 5.19 7.83 -1.16
N VAL A 6 5.34 8.14 0.11
CA VAL A 6 5.34 7.18 1.21
C VAL A 6 4.29 7.60 2.23
N PHE A 7 3.62 6.65 2.86
CA PHE A 7 2.70 6.95 3.95
C PHE A 7 3.28 6.55 5.30
N ILE A 8 3.21 7.46 6.27
CA ILE A 8 3.53 7.24 7.69
C ILE A 8 2.32 7.72 8.49
N TYR A 9 1.78 6.88 9.38
CA TYR A 9 0.51 7.19 10.09
C TYR A 9 -0.64 7.58 9.14
N ASP A 10 -0.66 6.94 7.96
CA ASP A 10 -1.59 7.25 6.87
C ASP A 10 -1.49 8.68 6.30
N LYS A 11 -0.42 9.41 6.63
CA LYS A 11 -0.11 10.74 6.10
C LYS A 11 1.00 10.68 5.06
N PRO A 12 0.91 11.43 3.95
CA PRO A 12 1.90 11.36 2.88
C PRO A 12 3.22 12.07 3.24
N VAL A 13 4.32 11.46 2.84
CA VAL A 13 5.64 12.09 2.65
C VAL A 13 5.90 12.09 1.15
N LEU A 14 6.05 13.26 0.56
CA LEU A 14 6.34 13.45 -0.86
C LEU A 14 7.79 13.92 -1.02
N ILE A 15 8.52 13.31 -1.97
CA ILE A 15 9.90 13.71 -2.32
C ILE A 15 9.93 13.98 -3.82
N HIS A 16 10.15 15.22 -4.22
CA HIS A 16 10.11 15.64 -5.64
C HIS A 16 10.79 16.97 -5.90
N LYS A 17 10.86 17.39 -7.18
CA LYS A 17 11.52 18.63 -7.60
C LYS A 17 10.66 19.89 -7.41
N ASN A 18 9.36 19.77 -7.65
CA ASN A 18 8.47 20.93 -7.70
C ASN A 18 7.37 20.77 -6.66
N SER A 19 7.17 21.77 -5.81
CA SER A 19 6.09 21.77 -4.83
C SER A 19 4.73 21.51 -5.48
N THR A 20 3.91 20.68 -4.85
CA THR A 20 2.52 20.42 -5.28
C THR A 20 1.62 21.62 -5.05
N LYS A 21 2.08 22.63 -4.27
CA LYS A 21 1.29 23.78 -3.81
C LYS A 21 0.07 23.39 -2.96
N GLU A 22 0.01 22.16 -2.48
CA GLU A 22 -0.95 21.77 -1.46
C GLU A 22 -0.56 22.45 -0.15
N GLY A 23 -1.12 23.62 0.13
CA GLY A 23 -0.77 24.50 1.25
C GLY A 23 -1.02 23.92 2.67
N SER A 24 -1.25 22.61 2.75
CA SER A 24 -1.51 21.89 4.01
C SER A 24 -0.36 20.96 4.44
N TYR A 25 0.73 20.88 3.66
CA TYR A 25 1.88 20.06 3.98
C TYR A 25 3.03 20.89 4.56
N GLU A 26 3.74 20.34 5.53
CA GLU A 26 4.98 20.92 6.02
C GLU A 26 6.06 20.77 4.94
N GLN A 27 6.64 21.89 4.51
CA GLN A 27 7.66 21.90 3.46
C GLN A 27 9.07 21.87 4.03
N LEU A 28 9.88 20.96 3.50
CA LEU A 28 11.29 20.82 3.83
C LEU A 28 12.12 20.95 2.54
N SER A 29 13.30 21.57 2.63
CA SER A 29 14.26 21.67 1.51
C SER A 29 15.13 20.43 1.33
N GLU A 30 15.24 19.61 2.36
CA GLU A 30 15.99 18.37 2.40
C GLU A 30 15.39 17.40 3.41
N LEU A 31 15.77 16.13 3.32
CA LEU A 31 15.24 15.07 4.18
C LEU A 31 15.50 15.31 5.66
N GLY A 32 16.66 15.86 6.00
CA GLY A 32 17.10 15.94 7.39
C GLY A 32 17.20 14.56 8.04
N ASN A 33 16.62 14.43 9.24
CA ASN A 33 16.57 13.17 9.97
C ASN A 33 15.16 12.55 9.85
N SER A 34 15.09 11.27 9.47
CA SER A 34 13.80 10.54 9.38
C SER A 34 12.97 10.57 10.68
N LYS A 35 13.63 10.67 11.85
CA LYS A 35 12.93 10.83 13.15
C LYS A 35 12.20 12.16 13.25
N GLU A 36 12.73 13.23 12.66
CA GLU A 36 12.08 14.54 12.62
C GLU A 36 10.80 14.48 11.78
N ILE A 37 10.86 13.83 10.61
CA ILE A 37 9.68 13.62 9.76
C ILE A 37 8.60 12.82 10.51
N ILE A 38 8.99 11.74 11.20
CA ILE A 38 8.06 10.94 11.98
C ILE A 38 7.42 11.80 13.07
N SER A 39 8.22 12.57 13.82
CA SER A 39 7.74 13.47 14.88
C SER A 39 6.80 14.56 14.36
N LEU A 40 7.10 15.13 13.17
CA LEU A 40 6.19 16.07 12.52
C LEU A 40 4.84 15.41 12.18
N LEU A 41 4.86 14.18 11.66
CA LEU A 41 3.64 13.46 11.27
C LEU A 41 2.83 12.95 12.46
N GLU A 42 3.41 12.85 13.66
CA GLU A 42 2.66 12.56 14.91
C GLU A 42 1.74 13.72 15.29
N ARG A 43 2.08 14.94 14.92
CA ARG A 43 1.26 16.11 15.20
C ARG A 43 -0.08 16.03 14.46
N LYS A 44 -1.19 16.37 15.14
CA LYS A 44 -2.55 16.32 14.58
C LYS A 44 -2.81 17.40 13.52
N ASP A 45 -2.13 18.53 13.62
CA ASP A 45 -2.24 19.67 12.72
C ASP A 45 -1.46 19.48 11.40
N VAL A 46 -0.49 18.55 11.35
CA VAL A 46 0.28 18.22 10.15
C VAL A 46 -0.46 17.16 9.35
N ARG A 47 -0.81 17.48 8.09
CA ARG A 47 -1.51 16.58 7.18
C ARG A 47 -0.58 15.76 6.28
N GLY A 48 0.67 16.18 6.13
CA GLY A 48 1.71 15.53 5.35
C GLY A 48 3.00 16.33 5.36
N VAL A 49 4.05 15.77 4.78
CA VAL A 49 5.35 16.41 4.62
C VAL A 49 5.73 16.39 3.15
N GLU A 50 6.23 17.52 2.65
CA GLU A 50 6.73 17.66 1.29
C GLU A 50 8.20 18.06 1.30
N ILE A 51 9.04 17.24 0.68
CA ILE A 51 10.48 17.49 0.52
C ILE A 51 10.72 17.93 -0.92
N VAL A 52 10.97 19.24 -1.10
CA VAL A 52 11.22 19.85 -2.40
C VAL A 52 12.73 19.97 -2.60
N THR A 53 13.29 19.15 -3.50
CA THR A 53 14.73 19.04 -3.69
C THR A 53 15.14 18.94 -5.15
N ASN A 54 16.35 19.40 -5.47
CA ASN A 54 16.91 19.25 -6.82
C ASN A 54 17.34 17.80 -7.15
N ASN A 55 17.47 16.95 -6.14
CA ASN A 55 17.86 15.54 -6.32
C ASN A 55 16.93 14.57 -5.54
N PRO A 56 15.70 14.35 -6.02
CA PRO A 56 14.73 13.48 -5.34
C PRO A 56 15.21 12.04 -5.15
N LEU A 57 16.05 11.53 -6.07
CA LEU A 57 16.61 10.19 -5.95
C LEU A 57 17.55 10.07 -4.75
N LYS A 58 18.44 11.05 -4.55
CA LYS A 58 19.34 11.07 -3.39
C LYS A 58 18.55 11.09 -2.08
N GLU A 59 17.57 11.99 -1.97
CA GLU A 59 16.73 12.09 -0.78
C GLU A 59 15.94 10.80 -0.54
N TRP A 60 15.43 10.18 -1.60
CA TRP A 60 14.75 8.88 -1.51
C TRP A 60 15.67 7.78 -0.96
N GLU A 61 16.91 7.66 -1.49
CA GLU A 61 17.85 6.64 -1.00
C GLU A 61 18.25 6.89 0.46
N MET A 62 18.43 8.14 0.87
CA MET A 62 18.66 8.51 2.25
C MET A 62 17.46 8.15 3.14
N PHE A 63 16.24 8.46 2.70
CA PHE A 63 15.02 8.09 3.41
C PHE A 63 14.93 6.57 3.57
N LYS A 64 15.08 5.84 2.49
CA LYS A 64 15.02 4.37 2.48
C LYS A 64 16.04 3.73 3.43
N SER A 65 17.26 4.26 3.48
CA SER A 65 18.34 3.74 4.34
C SER A 65 18.06 3.87 5.85
N SER A 66 17.14 4.75 6.23
CA SER A 66 16.75 4.97 7.63
C SER A 66 15.83 3.89 8.20
N PHE A 67 15.35 2.96 7.37
CA PHE A 67 14.34 1.98 7.73
C PHE A 67 14.78 0.56 7.39
N LYS A 68 14.26 -0.42 8.13
CA LYS A 68 14.30 -1.80 7.65
C LYS A 68 13.39 -1.93 6.43
N PHE A 69 13.98 -2.18 5.27
CA PHE A 69 13.23 -2.33 4.03
C PHE A 69 12.68 -3.74 3.87
N ILE A 70 11.40 -3.87 3.53
CA ILE A 70 10.76 -5.14 3.20
C ILE A 70 9.95 -5.02 1.90
N ILE A 71 9.85 -6.14 1.20
CA ILE A 71 9.04 -6.28 -0.01
C ILE A 71 7.79 -7.07 0.34
N ALA A 72 6.69 -6.67 -0.26
CA ALA A 72 5.41 -7.35 -0.25
C ALA A 72 4.83 -7.35 -1.67
N ALA A 73 3.90 -8.24 -1.95
CA ALA A 73 3.15 -8.25 -3.19
C ALA A 73 1.68 -8.61 -2.92
N GLY A 74 0.79 -8.23 -3.82
CA GLY A 74 -0.63 -8.53 -3.73
C GLY A 74 -1.40 -8.16 -4.99
N GLY A 75 -2.72 -8.30 -4.96
CA GLY A 75 -3.57 -8.18 -6.13
C GLY A 75 -4.76 -7.26 -5.99
N VAL A 76 -5.12 -6.63 -7.10
CA VAL A 76 -6.47 -6.15 -7.39
C VAL A 76 -7.12 -7.20 -8.26
N VAL A 77 -7.91 -8.06 -7.64
CA VAL A 77 -8.45 -9.28 -8.26
C VAL A 77 -9.89 -9.03 -8.71
N TYR A 78 -10.18 -9.37 -9.96
CA TYR A 78 -11.52 -9.31 -10.54
C TYR A 78 -12.05 -10.71 -10.80
N ASN A 79 -13.29 -10.97 -10.46
CA ASN A 79 -14.01 -12.18 -10.89
C ASN A 79 -14.66 -11.99 -12.27
N SER A 80 -15.36 -13.03 -12.76
CA SER A 80 -16.10 -13.01 -14.02
C SER A 80 -17.22 -11.95 -14.10
N ASN A 81 -17.71 -11.50 -12.95
CA ASN A 81 -18.73 -10.45 -12.84
C ASN A 81 -18.12 -9.04 -12.76
N ASN A 82 -16.80 -8.88 -12.89
CA ASN A 82 -16.07 -7.63 -12.67
C ASN A 82 -16.19 -7.06 -11.25
N GLU A 83 -16.43 -7.90 -10.26
CA GLU A 83 -16.38 -7.54 -8.86
C GLU A 83 -14.94 -7.61 -8.37
N ILE A 84 -14.56 -6.76 -7.40
CA ILE A 84 -13.21 -6.70 -6.83
C ILE A 84 -13.17 -7.45 -5.51
N LEU A 85 -12.15 -8.30 -5.35
CA LEU A 85 -11.87 -8.98 -4.09
C LEU A 85 -11.27 -7.99 -3.09
N VAL A 86 -11.89 -7.88 -1.94
CA VAL A 86 -11.45 -7.05 -0.83
C VAL A 86 -11.42 -7.85 0.46
N ILE A 87 -10.57 -7.41 1.38
CA ILE A 87 -10.50 -7.96 2.73
C ILE A 87 -10.83 -6.87 3.76
N PHE A 88 -11.41 -7.25 4.88
CA PHE A 88 -11.62 -6.35 6.02
C PHE A 88 -10.77 -6.80 7.19
N ARG A 89 -9.90 -5.91 7.68
CA ARG A 89 -9.05 -6.15 8.84
C ARG A 89 -8.70 -4.87 9.56
N ASN A 90 -8.50 -4.96 10.87
CA ASN A 90 -8.19 -3.78 11.70
C ASN A 90 -9.16 -2.61 11.51
N GLY A 91 -10.45 -2.91 11.28
CA GLY A 91 -11.51 -1.92 11.09
C GLY A 91 -11.47 -1.18 9.74
N LYS A 92 -10.71 -1.66 8.75
CA LYS A 92 -10.58 -1.04 7.43
C LYS A 92 -10.67 -2.06 6.30
N TRP A 93 -11.20 -1.62 5.17
CA TRP A 93 -11.08 -2.34 3.91
C TRP A 93 -9.63 -2.28 3.41
N ASP A 94 -9.15 -3.36 2.85
CA ASP A 94 -7.80 -3.53 2.32
C ASP A 94 -7.84 -4.44 1.08
N LEU A 95 -6.72 -4.53 0.37
CA LEU A 95 -6.51 -5.46 -0.71
C LEU A 95 -5.59 -6.60 -0.24
N PRO A 96 -5.82 -7.85 -0.69
CA PRO A 96 -5.01 -8.99 -0.28
C PRO A 96 -3.56 -8.86 -0.72
N LYS A 97 -2.61 -9.07 0.22
CA LYS A 97 -1.17 -8.88 0.04
C LYS A 97 -0.37 -9.32 1.24
N GLY A 98 0.79 -9.86 1.00
CA GLY A 98 1.69 -10.15 2.09
C GLY A 98 3.17 -10.09 1.74
N LYS A 99 4.02 -10.62 2.58
CA LYS A 99 5.48 -10.48 2.48
C LYS A 99 6.08 -11.48 1.51
N LEU A 100 7.05 -10.98 0.73
CA LEU A 100 7.90 -11.83 -0.10
C LEU A 100 8.71 -12.80 0.77
N GLU A 101 8.62 -14.08 0.46
CA GLU A 101 9.38 -15.15 1.10
C GLU A 101 10.77 -15.32 0.47
N LYS A 102 11.64 -16.04 1.18
CA LYS A 102 13.01 -16.28 0.70
C LYS A 102 13.01 -17.23 -0.50
N GLY A 103 13.50 -16.75 -1.62
CA GLY A 103 13.63 -17.53 -2.86
C GLY A 103 12.40 -17.48 -3.76
N GLU A 104 11.36 -16.74 -3.35
CA GLU A 104 10.16 -16.50 -4.11
C GLU A 104 10.34 -15.28 -5.03
N ASP A 105 9.76 -15.30 -6.22
CA ASP A 105 9.64 -14.11 -7.06
C ASP A 105 8.39 -13.29 -6.71
N ILE A 106 8.36 -12.04 -7.14
CA ILE A 106 7.31 -11.09 -6.74
C ILE A 106 5.92 -11.47 -7.29
N PRO A 107 5.77 -11.89 -8.57
CA PRO A 107 4.49 -12.37 -9.09
C PRO A 107 3.95 -13.60 -8.35
N THR A 108 4.80 -14.58 -8.06
CA THR A 108 4.42 -15.77 -7.28
C THR A 108 3.95 -15.40 -5.89
N CYS A 109 4.68 -14.51 -5.20
CA CYS A 109 4.25 -13.97 -3.91
C CYS A 109 2.86 -13.32 -3.99
N ALA A 110 2.59 -12.54 -5.02
CA ALA A 110 1.31 -11.87 -5.16
C ALA A 110 0.14 -12.85 -5.31
N ILE A 111 0.32 -13.92 -6.09
CA ILE A 111 -0.69 -14.99 -6.26
C ILE A 111 -0.88 -15.73 -4.93
N ARG A 112 0.20 -16.25 -4.33
CA ARG A 112 0.15 -17.00 -3.07
C ARG A 112 -0.57 -16.23 -1.96
N GLU A 113 -0.21 -14.96 -1.77
CA GLU A 113 -0.83 -14.14 -0.71
C GLU A 113 -2.32 -13.91 -0.92
N VAL A 114 -2.76 -13.73 -2.18
CA VAL A 114 -4.18 -13.62 -2.51
C VAL A 114 -4.91 -14.94 -2.23
N GLU A 115 -4.31 -16.08 -2.61
CA GLU A 115 -4.86 -17.41 -2.36
C GLU A 115 -4.97 -17.71 -0.85
N GLU A 116 -3.91 -17.43 -0.10
CA GLU A 116 -3.86 -17.67 1.36
C GLU A 116 -4.82 -16.77 2.13
N GLU A 117 -4.84 -15.46 1.83
CA GLU A 117 -5.65 -14.48 2.56
C GLU A 117 -7.16 -14.60 2.27
N CYS A 118 -7.55 -15.13 1.08
CA CYS A 118 -8.93 -15.12 0.63
C CYS A 118 -9.52 -16.50 0.29
N GLY A 119 -8.70 -17.57 0.25
CA GLY A 119 -9.17 -18.93 -0.08
C GLY A 119 -9.57 -19.10 -1.54
N VAL A 120 -9.04 -18.28 -2.44
CA VAL A 120 -9.30 -18.37 -3.89
C VAL A 120 -8.21 -19.18 -4.59
N SER A 121 -8.47 -19.60 -5.83
CA SER A 121 -7.51 -20.22 -6.76
C SER A 121 -7.71 -19.70 -8.18
N ASP A 122 -6.99 -20.26 -9.14
CA ASP A 122 -7.14 -19.95 -10.57
C ASP A 122 -6.96 -18.45 -10.88
N LEU A 123 -5.91 -17.88 -10.31
CA LEU A 123 -5.53 -16.48 -10.49
C LEU A 123 -4.60 -16.31 -11.69
N GLU A 124 -4.94 -15.38 -12.57
CA GLU A 124 -4.11 -14.96 -13.71
C GLU A 124 -3.68 -13.50 -13.56
N ILE A 125 -2.38 -13.24 -13.51
CA ILE A 125 -1.85 -11.87 -13.56
C ILE A 125 -2.01 -11.32 -14.97
N THR A 126 -2.74 -10.21 -15.10
CA THR A 126 -2.98 -9.56 -16.41
C THR A 126 -2.15 -8.28 -16.60
N LYS A 127 -1.76 -7.62 -15.51
CA LYS A 127 -1.00 -6.36 -15.58
C LYS A 127 -0.31 -6.05 -14.26
N GLU A 128 0.92 -5.52 -14.33
CA GLU A 128 1.57 -4.87 -13.20
C GLU A 128 1.00 -3.47 -12.98
N LEU A 129 0.78 -3.12 -11.71
CA LEU A 129 0.26 -1.82 -11.25
C LEU A 129 1.35 -1.03 -10.52
N PRO A 130 1.18 0.29 -10.32
CA PRO A 130 2.11 1.08 -9.53
C PRO A 130 2.28 0.56 -8.11
N SER A 131 3.54 0.43 -7.67
CA SER A 131 3.85 0.05 -6.29
C SER A 131 3.49 1.14 -5.31
N THR A 132 3.15 0.75 -4.09
CA THR A 132 2.95 1.67 -2.96
C THR A 132 4.00 1.48 -1.88
N TYR A 133 4.23 2.55 -1.11
CA TYR A 133 5.17 2.54 0.01
C TYR A 133 4.48 3.01 1.27
N HIS A 134 4.70 2.29 2.37
CA HIS A 134 4.26 2.77 3.67
C HIS A 134 5.25 2.38 4.77
N CYS A 135 5.37 3.25 5.78
CA CYS A 135 6.16 2.99 6.97
C CYS A 135 5.25 2.68 8.15
N TYR A 136 5.66 1.72 8.95
CA TYR A 136 5.01 1.37 10.20
C TYR A 136 6.01 0.88 11.23
N GLN A 137 5.61 0.92 12.48
CA GLN A 137 6.43 0.40 13.57
C GLN A 137 6.06 -1.07 13.85
N SER A 138 7.05 -1.95 13.85
CA SER A 138 6.86 -3.36 14.22
C SER A 138 6.52 -3.49 15.71
N LYS A 139 6.01 -4.66 16.13
CA LYS A 139 5.76 -4.98 17.56
C LYS A 139 7.01 -4.84 18.45
N LYS A 140 8.22 -4.89 17.84
CA LYS A 140 9.51 -4.70 18.53
C LYS A 140 10.00 -3.25 18.54
N GLY A 141 9.19 -2.30 18.05
CA GLY A 141 9.53 -0.88 18.00
C GLY A 141 10.41 -0.47 16.80
N ASN A 142 10.81 -1.39 15.94
CA ASN A 142 11.62 -1.04 14.76
C ASN A 142 10.75 -0.46 13.64
N TRP A 143 11.21 0.64 13.06
CA TRP A 143 10.57 1.21 11.88
C TRP A 143 10.87 0.40 10.62
N ILE A 144 9.82 0.11 9.86
CA ILE A 144 9.84 -0.69 8.64
C ILE A 144 9.29 0.17 7.50
N LEU A 145 10.02 0.23 6.39
CA LEU A 145 9.53 0.72 5.12
C LEU A 145 9.14 -0.49 4.26
N LYS A 146 7.84 -0.64 3.99
CA LYS A 146 7.30 -1.69 3.13
C LYS A 146 7.01 -1.13 1.75
N ARG A 147 7.59 -1.74 0.70
CA ARG A 147 7.16 -1.61 -0.70
C ARG A 147 6.20 -2.73 -1.01
N THR A 148 5.00 -2.41 -1.50
CA THR A 148 4.06 -3.41 -2.01
C THR A 148 3.97 -3.30 -3.52
N TYR A 149 4.26 -4.39 -4.22
CA TYR A 149 4.03 -4.56 -5.64
C TYR A 149 2.59 -5.01 -5.84
N TRP A 150 1.92 -4.41 -6.81
CA TRP A 150 0.52 -4.67 -7.09
C TRP A 150 0.33 -5.22 -8.48
N TYR A 151 -0.59 -6.17 -8.61
CA TYR A 151 -0.96 -6.76 -9.89
C TYR A 151 -2.47 -6.72 -10.06
N LYS A 152 -2.92 -6.40 -11.29
CA LYS A 152 -4.28 -6.69 -11.71
C LYS A 152 -4.35 -8.18 -12.03
N MET A 153 -5.32 -8.86 -11.45
CA MET A 153 -5.53 -10.28 -11.63
C MET A 153 -6.97 -10.57 -12.05
N MET A 154 -7.16 -11.64 -12.81
CA MET A 154 -8.46 -12.26 -13.06
C MET A 154 -8.54 -13.53 -12.26
N CYS A 155 -9.72 -13.82 -11.71
CA CYS A 155 -10.03 -15.00 -10.92
C CYS A 155 -11.22 -15.72 -11.55
N GLN A 156 -11.07 -17.00 -11.84
CA GLN A 156 -12.15 -17.85 -12.35
C GLN A 156 -12.75 -18.75 -11.26
N TYR A 157 -12.24 -18.65 -10.04
CA TYR A 157 -12.76 -19.38 -8.88
C TYR A 157 -14.18 -18.92 -8.54
N ASP A 158 -15.10 -19.88 -8.43
CA ASP A 158 -16.51 -19.67 -8.12
C ASP A 158 -16.94 -20.29 -6.76
N GLY A 159 -15.94 -20.75 -5.98
CA GLY A 159 -16.17 -21.30 -4.66
C GLY A 159 -16.37 -20.23 -3.58
N GLU A 160 -16.51 -20.70 -2.35
CA GLU A 160 -16.67 -19.86 -1.16
C GLU A 160 -15.35 -19.18 -0.77
N LEU A 161 -15.38 -17.89 -0.47
CA LEU A 161 -14.22 -17.15 0.03
C LEU A 161 -13.95 -17.54 1.50
N VAL A 162 -12.69 -17.73 1.84
CA VAL A 162 -12.25 -18.09 3.20
C VAL A 162 -11.25 -17.05 3.69
N ALA A 163 -11.67 -16.21 4.63
CA ALA A 163 -10.79 -15.23 5.24
C ALA A 163 -9.73 -15.90 6.15
N GLN A 164 -8.46 -15.56 5.98
CA GLN A 164 -7.36 -16.04 6.81
C GLN A 164 -7.36 -15.33 8.17
N THR A 165 -8.08 -15.90 9.14
CA THR A 165 -8.29 -15.28 10.46
C THR A 165 -7.00 -15.16 11.30
N GLU A 166 -5.99 -16.00 11.07
CA GLU A 166 -4.67 -15.96 11.71
C GLU A 166 -3.91 -14.67 11.40
N GLU A 167 -4.17 -14.06 10.23
CA GLU A 167 -3.63 -12.75 9.83
C GLU A 167 -4.53 -11.57 10.28
N GLY A 168 -5.59 -11.86 11.04
CA GLY A 168 -6.54 -10.86 11.51
C GLY A 168 -7.50 -10.37 10.43
N ILE A 169 -7.70 -11.15 9.37
CA ILE A 169 -8.69 -10.89 8.34
C ILE A 169 -10.04 -11.38 8.83
N GLU A 170 -10.98 -10.47 8.95
CA GLU A 170 -12.33 -10.74 9.47
C GLU A 170 -13.29 -11.12 8.35
N ILE A 171 -13.11 -10.52 7.16
CA ILE A 171 -13.98 -10.71 5.98
C ILE A 171 -13.11 -10.76 4.72
N ALA A 172 -13.43 -11.67 3.81
CA ALA A 172 -13.04 -11.64 2.40
C ALA A 172 -14.33 -11.60 1.56
N GLU A 173 -14.48 -10.62 0.67
CA GLU A 173 -15.73 -10.38 -0.04
C GLU A 173 -15.50 -9.83 -1.45
N TRP A 174 -16.40 -10.20 -2.40
CA TRP A 174 -16.47 -9.61 -3.71
C TRP A 174 -17.31 -8.33 -3.67
N PHE A 175 -16.70 -7.20 -4.05
CA PHE A 175 -17.38 -5.90 -4.12
C PHE A 175 -17.80 -5.55 -5.54
N GLN A 176 -19.08 -5.32 -5.72
CA GLN A 176 -19.64 -4.73 -6.92
C GLN A 176 -19.25 -3.25 -7.02
N LYS A 177 -19.29 -2.72 -8.23
CA LYS A 177 -18.89 -1.33 -8.53
C LYS A 177 -19.64 -0.29 -7.68
N GLU A 178 -20.90 -0.54 -7.38
CA GLU A 178 -21.78 0.32 -6.58
C GLU A 178 -21.28 0.49 -5.14
N ARG A 179 -20.45 -0.46 -4.66
CA ARG A 179 -19.90 -0.46 -3.30
C ARG A 179 -18.46 0.09 -3.22
N TYR A 180 -17.88 0.53 -4.32
CA TYR A 180 -16.48 1.00 -4.32
C TYR A 180 -16.25 2.24 -3.44
N ASP A 181 -17.27 3.07 -3.22
CA ASP A 181 -17.20 4.18 -2.28
C ASP A 181 -17.03 3.72 -0.82
N GLU A 182 -17.50 2.53 -0.46
CA GLU A 182 -17.25 1.95 0.86
C GLU A 182 -15.75 1.72 1.09
N ILE A 183 -15.04 1.17 0.09
CA ILE A 183 -13.59 0.98 0.14
C ILE A 183 -12.92 2.35 0.27
N LYS A 184 -13.24 3.29 -0.64
CA LYS A 184 -12.59 4.61 -0.69
C LYS A 184 -12.77 5.44 0.58
N SER A 185 -13.90 5.26 1.27
CA SER A 185 -14.20 5.99 2.51
C SER A 185 -13.55 5.40 3.75
N ASN A 186 -13.24 4.10 3.75
CA ASN A 186 -12.68 3.40 4.91
C ASN A 186 -11.52 2.47 4.55
N THR A 187 -10.49 3.01 3.92
CA THR A 187 -9.24 2.29 3.62
C THR A 187 -8.03 3.13 3.98
N TYR A 188 -6.83 2.53 3.90
CA TYR A 188 -5.57 3.25 4.02
C TYR A 188 -5.28 4.07 2.77
N ASN A 189 -4.68 5.25 2.93
CA ASN A 189 -4.34 6.13 1.81
C ASN A 189 -3.40 5.47 0.78
N SER A 190 -2.54 4.54 1.20
CA SER A 190 -1.71 3.74 0.29
C SER A 190 -2.53 2.77 -0.57
N ILE A 191 -3.61 2.21 -0.03
CA ILE A 191 -4.55 1.33 -0.75
C ILE A 191 -5.46 2.17 -1.65
N LYS A 192 -5.93 3.31 -1.15
CA LYS A 192 -6.73 4.25 -1.95
C LYS A 192 -6.04 4.63 -3.25
N LEU A 193 -4.70 4.84 -3.25
CA LEU A 193 -3.95 5.08 -4.49
C LEU A 193 -4.10 3.95 -5.51
N VAL A 194 -4.10 2.70 -5.06
CA VAL A 194 -4.24 1.53 -5.95
C VAL A 194 -5.66 1.47 -6.49
N VAL A 195 -6.63 1.61 -5.60
CA VAL A 195 -8.07 1.60 -5.95
C VAL A 195 -8.40 2.72 -6.94
N ASP A 196 -7.96 3.97 -6.68
CA ASP A 196 -8.19 5.11 -7.58
C ASP A 196 -7.49 4.95 -8.95
N TYR A 197 -6.44 4.13 -9.05
CA TYR A 197 -5.76 3.84 -10.31
C TYR A 197 -6.53 2.85 -11.20
N VAL A 198 -7.33 1.94 -10.62
CA VAL A 198 -7.98 0.83 -11.34
C VAL A 198 -9.50 0.98 -11.47
N ILE A 199 -10.11 1.85 -10.67
CA ILE A 199 -11.53 2.20 -10.62
C ILE A 199 -11.70 3.63 -11.10
#